data_2daac954c1fadf10d1418c7a8f64f34d
#
_entry.id   2daac954c1fadf10d1418c7a8f64f34d
#
_cell.length_a   1.000
_cell.length_b   1.000
_cell.length_c   1.000
_cell.angle_alpha   90.00
_cell.angle_beta   90.00
_cell.angle_gamma   90.00
#
_symmetry.space_group_name_H-M   'P 1'
#
loop_
_entity.id
_entity.type
_entity.pdbx_description
1 polymer ?
#
loop_
_entity_poly.entity_id
_entity_poly.type
_entity_poly.pdbx_seq_one_letter_code
_entity_poly.pdbx_strand_id
1 'polypeptide(L)'
;FFELDGKHVLLTSPQDMLPEGLEYHTGNGTLCIIGEMDKDTYTLKEQFNQSVDYGIDFYAMQTVEAPDGRRIMIGWMQNWDTLAHRCNDSKWFAQMSLPRELSVKNGRLYQTPIKELDALRKNRVEYNDVVIENDTITLDRVEGRTIDMELVIRPEDKENVYKKFALRFAQNEKFHTELSFRPYESVLKIDRKFSGTERALVHQRRCLVNGDANELKLRVILDRFSAEVFINHG
;
A
#
# COMPACT_ATOMS: atom_id res chain seq x y z
N PHE A 1 -3.98 -10.41 -18.22
CA PHE A 1 -2.79 -11.19 -18.52
C PHE A 1 -1.90 -10.44 -19.51
N PHE A 2 -0.60 -10.34 -19.21
CA PHE A 2 0.38 -9.57 -20.01
C PHE A 2 1.80 -10.05 -19.74
N GLU A 3 2.74 -9.60 -20.58
CA GLU A 3 4.17 -9.77 -20.37
C GLU A 3 4.77 -8.51 -19.77
N LEU A 4 5.65 -8.66 -18.77
CA LEU A 4 6.34 -7.56 -18.11
C LEU A 4 7.73 -8.04 -17.64
N ASP A 5 8.77 -7.30 -18.01
CA ASP A 5 10.17 -7.59 -17.66
C ASP A 5 10.58 -9.05 -17.96
N GLY A 6 10.10 -9.59 -19.09
CA GLY A 6 10.40 -10.97 -19.54
C GLY A 6 9.67 -12.07 -18.77
N LYS A 7 8.63 -11.73 -18.00
CA LYS A 7 7.75 -12.68 -17.30
C LYS A 7 6.30 -12.50 -17.73
N HIS A 8 5.54 -13.58 -17.67
CA HIS A 8 4.10 -13.52 -17.82
C HIS A 8 3.46 -13.24 -16.47
N VAL A 9 2.57 -12.27 -16.45
CA VAL A 9 1.89 -11.79 -15.26
C VAL A 9 0.38 -11.92 -15.44
N LEU A 10 -0.26 -12.61 -14.52
CA LEU A 10 -1.72 -12.68 -14.41
C LEU A 10 -2.17 -11.95 -13.15
N LEU A 11 -2.97 -10.90 -13.33
CA LEU A 11 -3.65 -10.21 -12.23
C LEU A 11 -5.10 -10.63 -12.20
N THR A 12 -5.60 -10.95 -11.03
CA THR A 12 -6.99 -11.36 -10.84
C THR A 12 -7.53 -10.87 -9.50
N SER A 13 -8.85 -10.81 -9.39
CA SER A 13 -9.56 -10.34 -8.20
C SER A 13 -10.49 -11.45 -7.70
N PRO A 14 -9.93 -12.47 -7.01
CA PRO A 14 -10.70 -13.59 -6.51
C PRO A 14 -11.68 -13.17 -5.41
N GLN A 15 -12.78 -13.90 -5.31
CA GLN A 15 -13.75 -13.81 -4.24
C GLN A 15 -13.60 -15.01 -3.29
N ASP A 16 -14.05 -14.83 -2.06
CA ASP A 16 -14.06 -15.88 -1.05
C ASP A 16 -12.68 -16.54 -0.80
N MET A 17 -11.63 -15.74 -0.83
CA MET A 17 -10.27 -16.22 -0.55
C MET A 17 -10.18 -16.73 0.89
N LEU A 18 -9.44 -17.81 1.07
CA LEU A 18 -9.01 -18.26 2.39
C LEU A 18 -7.77 -17.50 2.83
N PRO A 19 -7.60 -17.23 4.13
CA PRO A 19 -6.42 -16.52 4.63
C PRO A 19 -5.19 -17.43 4.57
N GLU A 20 -4.05 -16.83 4.21
CA GLU A 20 -2.75 -17.49 4.27
C GLU A 20 -1.73 -16.53 4.87
N GLY A 21 -1.39 -16.74 6.13
CA GLY A 21 -0.46 -15.88 6.87
C GLY A 21 -0.87 -14.41 6.86
N LEU A 22 0.05 -13.56 6.42
CA LEU A 22 -0.18 -12.14 6.15
C LEU A 22 -0.18 -11.82 4.64
N GLU A 23 -0.03 -12.84 3.78
CA GLU A 23 -0.06 -12.67 2.33
C GLU A 23 -1.47 -12.49 1.83
N TYR A 24 -2.38 -13.39 2.19
CA TYR A 24 -3.78 -13.34 1.78
C TYR A 24 -4.71 -13.18 2.96
N HIS A 25 -5.72 -12.36 2.79
CA HIS A 25 -6.78 -12.16 3.77
C HIS A 25 -8.05 -12.88 3.34
N THR A 26 -8.90 -13.23 4.31
CA THR A 26 -10.23 -13.77 4.05
C THR A 26 -11.08 -12.79 3.23
N GLY A 27 -11.84 -13.32 2.29
CA GLY A 27 -12.84 -12.56 1.53
C GLY A 27 -12.37 -12.17 0.14
N ASN A 28 -12.74 -10.98 -0.30
CA ASN A 28 -12.40 -10.49 -1.64
C ASN A 28 -11.00 -9.89 -1.64
N GLY A 29 -10.17 -10.34 -2.53
CA GLY A 29 -8.76 -9.97 -2.57
C GLY A 29 -8.22 -9.70 -3.97
N THR A 30 -6.93 -9.56 -4.04
CA THR A 30 -6.18 -9.37 -5.28
C THR A 30 -5.03 -10.35 -5.34
N LEU A 31 -4.83 -10.96 -6.49
CA LEU A 31 -3.81 -11.98 -6.69
C LEU A 31 -3.02 -11.68 -7.96
N CYS A 32 -1.71 -11.71 -7.82
CA CYS A 32 -0.74 -11.70 -8.91
C CYS A 32 -0.09 -13.08 -8.99
N ILE A 33 -0.12 -13.68 -10.18
CA ILE A 33 0.63 -14.90 -10.49
C ILE A 33 1.68 -14.53 -11.54
N ILE A 34 2.94 -14.88 -11.27
CA ILE A 34 4.07 -14.66 -12.15
C ILE A 34 4.62 -16.00 -12.58
N GLY A 35 4.88 -16.16 -13.87
CA GLY A 35 5.37 -17.42 -14.39
C GLY A 35 5.79 -17.36 -15.85
N GLU A 36 5.81 -18.51 -16.46
CA GLU A 36 6.13 -18.69 -17.86
C GLU A 36 4.99 -19.38 -18.60
N MET A 37 4.62 -18.83 -19.75
CA MET A 37 3.61 -19.42 -20.62
C MET A 37 4.24 -20.56 -21.43
N ASP A 38 3.69 -21.73 -21.28
CA ASP A 38 3.94 -22.85 -22.17
C ASP A 38 3.14 -22.62 -23.47
N LYS A 39 3.85 -22.38 -24.58
CA LYS A 39 3.22 -22.02 -25.87
C LYS A 39 2.53 -23.19 -26.56
N ASP A 40 2.88 -24.42 -26.20
CA ASP A 40 2.29 -25.62 -26.81
C ASP A 40 0.98 -26.01 -26.10
N THR A 41 0.93 -25.82 -24.80
CA THR A 41 -0.23 -26.18 -23.96
C THR A 41 -1.08 -24.97 -23.55
N TYR A 42 -0.60 -23.76 -23.80
CA TYR A 42 -1.21 -22.50 -23.32
C TYR A 42 -1.42 -22.49 -21.81
N THR A 43 -0.50 -23.10 -21.06
CA THR A 43 -0.57 -23.19 -19.62
C THR A 43 0.44 -22.24 -19.00
N LEU A 44 -0.01 -21.41 -18.05
CA LEU A 44 0.89 -20.58 -17.23
C LEU A 44 1.53 -21.48 -16.16
N LYS A 45 2.83 -21.72 -16.27
CA LYS A 45 3.63 -22.40 -15.25
C LYS A 45 3.99 -21.37 -14.17
N GLU A 46 3.26 -21.41 -13.07
CA GLU A 46 3.49 -20.53 -11.95
C GLU A 46 4.90 -20.72 -11.36
N GLN A 47 5.57 -19.61 -11.12
CA GLN A 47 6.86 -19.53 -10.42
C GLN A 47 6.71 -18.83 -9.07
N PHE A 48 5.80 -17.88 -8.97
CA PHE A 48 5.55 -17.09 -7.78
C PHE A 48 4.13 -16.50 -7.79
N ASN A 49 3.56 -16.33 -6.61
CA ASN A 49 2.32 -15.59 -6.42
C ASN A 49 2.40 -14.64 -5.22
N GLN A 50 1.63 -13.58 -5.26
CA GLN A 50 1.53 -12.60 -4.19
C GLN A 50 0.22 -11.82 -4.24
N SER A 51 -0.14 -11.17 -3.13
CA SER A 51 -1.18 -10.15 -3.15
C SER A 51 -0.74 -8.95 -3.98
N VAL A 52 -1.67 -8.34 -4.71
CA VAL A 52 -1.37 -7.10 -5.45
C VAL A 52 -1.38 -5.90 -4.53
N ASP A 53 -2.26 -5.89 -3.55
CA ASP A 53 -2.35 -4.82 -2.55
C ASP A 53 -2.63 -5.40 -1.17
N TYR A 54 -1.93 -4.90 -0.17
CA TYR A 54 -2.05 -5.33 1.22
C TYR A 54 -2.89 -4.37 2.06
N GLY A 55 -3.54 -3.40 1.42
CA GLY A 55 -4.43 -2.44 2.06
C GLY A 55 -5.79 -3.02 2.39
N ILE A 56 -6.67 -2.16 2.92
CA ILE A 56 -8.02 -2.56 3.33
C ILE A 56 -8.95 -2.58 2.12
N ASP A 57 -8.84 -1.60 1.25
CA ASP A 57 -9.77 -1.35 0.15
C ASP A 57 -9.00 -1.28 -1.18
N PHE A 58 -8.89 -2.42 -1.87
CA PHE A 58 -8.35 -2.49 -3.22
C PHE A 58 -8.87 -3.73 -3.94
N TYR A 59 -9.48 -3.55 -5.13
CA TYR A 59 -10.11 -4.64 -5.87
C TYR A 59 -10.21 -4.31 -7.37
N ALA A 60 -10.45 -5.32 -8.20
CA ALA A 60 -10.77 -5.20 -9.62
C ALA A 60 -9.81 -4.31 -10.43
N MET A 61 -8.50 -4.43 -10.18
CA MET A 61 -7.48 -3.67 -10.88
C MET A 61 -7.49 -3.94 -12.37
N GLN A 62 -7.19 -2.90 -13.14
CA GLN A 62 -7.01 -2.95 -14.59
C GLN A 62 -5.65 -2.35 -14.96
N THR A 63 -5.07 -2.82 -16.05
CA THR A 63 -3.78 -2.32 -16.53
C THR A 63 -3.82 -1.92 -17.97
N VAL A 64 -2.99 -0.96 -18.33
CA VAL A 64 -2.76 -0.50 -19.70
C VAL A 64 -1.26 -0.32 -19.94
N GLU A 65 -0.83 -0.59 -21.16
CA GLU A 65 0.50 -0.21 -21.60
C GLU A 65 0.47 1.24 -22.07
N ALA A 66 1.30 2.07 -21.46
CA ALA A 66 1.44 3.47 -21.85
C ALA A 66 2.27 3.60 -23.13
N PRO A 67 2.14 4.73 -23.88
CA PRO A 67 2.90 4.93 -25.11
C PRO A 67 4.43 4.87 -24.97
N ASP A 68 4.94 5.07 -23.78
CA ASP A 68 6.37 4.98 -23.43
C ASP A 68 6.80 3.56 -22.96
N GLY A 69 5.91 2.57 -23.08
CA GLY A 69 6.19 1.17 -22.76
C GLY A 69 5.99 0.79 -21.29
N ARG A 70 5.67 1.75 -20.41
CA ARG A 70 5.35 1.43 -19.01
C ARG A 70 4.01 0.70 -18.91
N ARG A 71 3.92 -0.26 -17.99
CA ARG A 71 2.66 -0.88 -17.62
C ARG A 71 2.07 -0.15 -16.42
N ILE A 72 0.93 0.49 -16.61
CA ILE A 72 0.25 1.29 -15.59
C ILE A 72 -1.00 0.55 -15.12
N MET A 73 -1.20 0.54 -13.81
CA MET A 73 -2.33 -0.09 -13.15
C MET A 73 -3.15 0.95 -12.39
N ILE A 74 -4.46 0.76 -12.40
CA ILE A 74 -5.41 1.47 -11.52
C ILE A 74 -6.34 0.42 -10.92
N GLY A 75 -6.59 0.50 -9.60
CA GLY A 75 -7.52 -0.36 -8.89
C GLY A 75 -8.72 0.40 -8.32
N TRP A 76 -9.79 -0.31 -8.06
CA TRP A 76 -10.93 0.21 -7.33
C TRP A 76 -10.62 0.20 -5.83
N MET A 77 -10.54 1.38 -5.22
CA MET A 77 -10.29 1.53 -3.78
C MET A 77 -11.55 1.30 -2.98
N GLN A 78 -12.05 0.11 -3.08
CA GLN A 78 -13.19 -0.41 -2.35
C GLN A 78 -13.08 -1.93 -2.30
N ASN A 79 -13.87 -2.56 -1.46
CA ASN A 79 -13.98 -3.99 -1.36
C ASN A 79 -15.46 -4.36 -1.16
N TRP A 80 -15.91 -5.44 -1.76
CA TRP A 80 -17.28 -5.93 -1.60
C TRP A 80 -17.63 -6.18 -0.13
N ASP A 81 -16.67 -6.62 0.69
CA ASP A 81 -16.86 -6.88 2.12
C ASP A 81 -17.13 -5.60 2.92
N THR A 82 -16.75 -4.43 2.40
CA THR A 82 -16.91 -3.13 3.07
C THR A 82 -18.06 -2.29 2.50
N LEU A 83 -18.71 -2.73 1.42
CA LEU A 83 -19.78 -2.00 0.73
C LEU A 83 -20.96 -1.65 1.62
N ALA A 84 -21.31 -2.52 2.57
CA ALA A 84 -22.44 -2.33 3.48
C ALA A 84 -22.20 -1.19 4.50
N HIS A 85 -20.97 -0.69 4.60
CA HIS A 85 -20.55 0.29 5.60
C HIS A 85 -20.32 1.70 5.05
N ARG A 86 -20.89 1.99 3.88
CA ARG A 86 -20.85 3.34 3.33
C ARG A 86 -21.55 4.34 4.25
N CYS A 87 -21.01 5.53 4.35
CA CYS A 87 -21.68 6.64 5.04
C CYS A 87 -22.97 7.01 4.31
N ASN A 88 -24.08 7.06 5.03
CA ASN A 88 -25.40 7.37 4.44
C ASN A 88 -25.47 8.78 3.84
N ASP A 89 -24.61 9.71 4.32
CA ASP A 89 -24.56 11.10 3.86
C ASP A 89 -23.62 11.32 2.67
N SER A 90 -22.96 10.27 2.19
CA SER A 90 -22.07 10.38 1.05
C SER A 90 -22.86 10.56 -0.25
N LYS A 91 -22.52 11.61 -1.01
CA LYS A 91 -23.12 11.87 -2.34
C LYS A 91 -22.59 10.93 -3.42
N TRP A 92 -21.47 10.29 -3.19
CA TRP A 92 -20.81 9.31 -4.06
C TRP A 92 -20.16 8.22 -3.22
N PHE A 93 -19.79 7.13 -3.87
CA PHE A 93 -19.22 5.96 -3.22
C PHE A 93 -18.15 5.33 -4.09
N ALA A 94 -17.08 4.88 -3.45
CA ALA A 94 -15.87 4.36 -4.06
C ALA A 94 -15.01 5.42 -4.77
N GLN A 95 -13.78 5.05 -5.04
CA GLN A 95 -12.80 5.85 -5.76
C GLN A 95 -11.77 4.93 -6.41
N MET A 96 -10.97 5.48 -7.30
CA MET A 96 -9.86 4.77 -7.91
C MET A 96 -8.57 5.04 -7.12
N SER A 97 -7.64 4.08 -7.16
CA SER A 97 -6.28 4.30 -6.67
C SER A 97 -5.54 5.32 -7.52
N LEU A 98 -4.42 5.79 -7.01
CA LEU A 98 -3.44 6.46 -7.85
C LEU A 98 -3.00 5.50 -8.97
N PRO A 99 -2.68 6.02 -10.17
CA PRO A 99 -2.01 5.21 -11.19
C PRO A 99 -0.65 4.73 -10.67
N ARG A 100 -0.40 3.44 -10.82
CA ARG A 100 0.82 2.78 -10.35
C ARG A 100 1.57 2.17 -11.53
N GLU A 101 2.85 2.45 -11.64
CA GLU A 101 3.74 1.80 -12.58
C GLU A 101 4.16 0.45 -12.02
N LEU A 102 4.03 -0.60 -12.85
CA LEU A 102 4.36 -1.97 -12.49
C LEU A 102 5.75 -2.34 -13.01
N SER A 103 6.46 -3.16 -12.25
CA SER A 103 7.68 -3.85 -12.69
C SER A 103 7.81 -5.20 -12.03
N VAL A 104 8.53 -6.13 -12.66
CA VAL A 104 8.88 -7.43 -12.08
C VAL A 104 10.37 -7.43 -11.79
N LYS A 105 10.73 -7.62 -10.53
CA LYS A 105 12.11 -7.70 -10.06
C LYS A 105 12.28 -8.93 -9.17
N ASN A 106 13.28 -9.74 -9.42
CA ASN A 106 13.54 -10.96 -8.64
C ASN A 106 12.32 -11.87 -8.52
N GLY A 107 11.50 -11.95 -9.59
CA GLY A 107 10.29 -12.77 -9.64
C GLY A 107 9.10 -12.21 -8.85
N ARG A 108 9.16 -10.98 -8.34
CA ARG A 108 8.09 -10.31 -7.62
C ARG A 108 7.56 -9.10 -8.38
N LEU A 109 6.27 -8.82 -8.23
CA LEU A 109 5.64 -7.60 -8.72
C LEU A 109 5.94 -6.45 -7.77
N TYR A 110 6.45 -5.35 -8.32
CA TYR A 110 6.64 -4.08 -7.64
C TYR A 110 5.72 -3.02 -8.22
N GLN A 111 5.33 -2.05 -7.40
CA GLN A 111 4.41 -0.99 -7.76
C GLN A 111 4.93 0.33 -7.23
N THR A 112 5.06 1.32 -8.10
CA THR A 112 5.42 2.68 -7.69
C THR A 112 4.36 3.66 -8.18
N PRO A 113 4.10 4.77 -7.47
CA PRO A 113 3.30 5.85 -8.03
C PRO A 113 3.92 6.31 -9.34
N ILE A 114 3.11 6.64 -10.32
CA ILE A 114 3.64 7.18 -11.58
C ILE A 114 4.46 8.46 -11.35
N LYS A 115 5.54 8.62 -12.10
CA LYS A 115 6.46 9.77 -11.97
C LYS A 115 5.81 11.13 -12.20
N GLU A 116 4.71 11.17 -12.96
CA GLU A 116 3.95 12.39 -13.24
C GLU A 116 3.36 13.05 -11.98
N LEU A 117 3.16 12.28 -10.90
CA LEU A 117 2.72 12.82 -9.62
C LEU A 117 3.74 13.77 -9.00
N ASP A 118 5.02 13.58 -9.27
CA ASP A 118 6.07 14.45 -8.72
C ASP A 118 5.94 15.90 -9.21
N ALA A 119 5.41 16.10 -10.41
CA ALA A 119 5.13 17.43 -10.96
C ALA A 119 3.99 18.18 -10.23
N LEU A 120 3.17 17.47 -9.48
CA LEU A 120 2.08 18.05 -8.69
C LEU A 120 2.53 18.52 -7.31
N ARG A 121 3.73 18.13 -6.87
CA ARG A 121 4.29 18.48 -5.56
C ARG A 121 4.51 19.98 -5.43
N LYS A 122 4.04 20.55 -4.31
CA LYS A 122 4.19 21.97 -3.95
C LYS A 122 4.42 22.10 -2.45
N ASN A 123 4.86 23.29 -2.02
CA ASN A 123 5.01 23.62 -0.61
C ASN A 123 5.90 22.62 0.16
N ARG A 124 7.06 22.31 -0.38
CA ARG A 124 8.00 21.36 0.23
C ARG A 124 8.33 21.77 1.66
N VAL A 125 8.24 20.81 2.55
CA VAL A 125 8.73 20.86 3.92
C VAL A 125 9.71 19.72 4.11
N GLU A 126 10.80 19.95 4.82
CA GLU A 126 11.85 18.97 5.02
C GLU A 126 12.28 18.96 6.48
N TYR A 127 12.44 17.77 7.01
CA TYR A 127 12.98 17.50 8.33
C TYR A 127 14.13 16.51 8.18
N ASN A 128 15.27 16.84 8.78
CA ASN A 128 16.46 15.99 8.77
C ASN A 128 16.87 15.68 10.20
N ASP A 129 17.38 14.48 10.40
CA ASP A 129 17.98 14.02 11.66
C ASP A 129 17.06 14.18 12.90
N VAL A 130 15.77 13.92 12.69
CA VAL A 130 14.78 13.96 13.77
C VAL A 130 14.91 12.71 14.61
N VAL A 131 15.29 12.87 15.87
CA VAL A 131 15.34 11.77 16.85
C VAL A 131 14.05 11.72 17.64
N ILE A 132 13.45 10.53 17.74
CA ILE A 132 12.24 10.28 18.54
C ILE A 132 12.53 9.13 19.50
N GLU A 133 12.54 9.41 20.78
CA GLU A 133 12.80 8.42 21.83
C GLU A 133 11.61 8.33 22.79
N ASN A 134 10.82 7.26 22.67
CA ASN A 134 9.62 7.01 23.48
C ASN A 134 8.64 8.20 23.55
N ASP A 135 8.56 8.98 22.50
CA ASP A 135 7.79 10.22 22.42
C ASP A 135 6.96 10.30 21.13
N THR A 136 6.12 11.31 21.05
CA THR A 136 5.34 11.65 19.87
C THR A 136 5.62 13.10 19.49
N ILE A 137 6.02 13.33 18.27
CA ILE A 137 6.21 14.68 17.73
C ILE A 137 5.11 15.02 16.72
N THR A 138 4.79 16.28 16.61
CA THR A 138 3.97 16.83 15.53
C THR A 138 4.90 17.49 14.52
N LEU A 139 4.68 17.21 13.24
CA LEU A 139 5.44 17.83 12.15
C LEU A 139 4.81 19.16 11.81
N ASP A 140 5.43 20.27 12.22
CA ASP A 140 4.95 21.63 11.93
C ASP A 140 4.84 21.87 10.41
N ARG A 141 3.83 22.60 9.98
CA ARG A 141 3.55 22.91 8.57
C ARG A 141 3.25 21.69 7.68
N VAL A 142 3.14 20.48 8.24
CA VAL A 142 2.65 19.29 7.53
C VAL A 142 1.19 19.12 7.87
N GLU A 143 0.35 19.83 7.15
CA GLU A 143 -1.10 19.88 7.38
C GLU A 143 -1.86 19.88 6.07
N GLY A 144 -3.14 19.49 6.13
CA GLY A 144 -4.02 19.44 4.97
C GLY A 144 -4.49 18.03 4.66
N ARG A 145 -5.19 17.90 3.54
CA ARG A 145 -5.83 16.64 3.12
C ARG A 145 -5.17 16.01 1.90
N THR A 146 -4.22 16.70 1.28
CA THR A 146 -3.50 16.23 0.10
C THR A 146 -2.01 16.37 0.41
N ILE A 147 -1.37 15.25 0.71
CA ILE A 147 0.02 15.20 1.17
C ILE A 147 0.74 14.08 0.42
N ASP A 148 1.92 14.35 -0.08
CA ASP A 148 2.86 13.36 -0.59
C ASP A 148 4.13 13.41 0.27
N MET A 149 4.33 12.41 1.10
CA MET A 149 5.36 12.37 2.14
C MET A 149 6.32 11.20 1.89
N GLU A 150 7.60 11.48 1.92
CA GLU A 150 8.64 10.47 1.94
C GLU A 150 9.30 10.43 3.31
N LEU A 151 9.45 9.24 3.87
CA LEU A 151 10.03 8.99 5.18
C LEU A 151 11.12 7.94 5.07
N VAL A 152 12.24 8.22 5.73
CA VAL A 152 13.32 7.24 5.96
C VAL A 152 13.46 7.06 7.47
N ILE A 153 13.12 5.88 7.95
CA ILE A 153 13.15 5.54 9.38
C ILE A 153 14.30 4.59 9.63
N ARG A 154 15.17 4.94 10.57
CA ARG A 154 16.33 4.13 10.97
C ARG A 154 16.39 4.01 12.48
N PRO A 155 16.88 2.90 13.03
CA PRO A 155 17.29 2.87 14.42
C PRO A 155 18.54 3.77 14.60
N GLU A 156 18.65 4.41 15.73
CA GLU A 156 19.86 5.13 16.10
C GLU A 156 21.02 4.16 16.34
N ASP A 157 20.73 3.03 16.95
CA ASP A 157 21.65 1.92 17.17
C ASP A 157 21.14 0.66 16.45
N LYS A 158 21.98 0.12 15.57
CA LYS A 158 21.67 -1.09 14.80
C LYS A 158 21.58 -2.36 15.65
N GLU A 159 22.24 -2.38 16.80
CA GLU A 159 22.19 -3.50 17.75
C GLU A 159 20.95 -3.40 18.64
N ASN A 160 20.37 -2.21 18.77
CA ASN A 160 19.20 -1.95 19.62
C ASN A 160 18.08 -1.27 18.83
N VAL A 161 17.44 -2.03 17.98
CA VAL A 161 16.38 -1.52 17.10
C VAL A 161 15.13 -1.14 17.91
N TYR A 162 14.45 -0.06 17.51
CA TYR A 162 13.20 0.39 18.15
C TYR A 162 12.11 -0.70 18.09
N LYS A 163 11.23 -0.71 19.11
CA LYS A 163 10.14 -1.70 19.18
C LYS A 163 9.01 -1.42 18.20
N LYS A 164 8.70 -0.15 17.99
CA LYS A 164 7.60 0.30 17.13
C LYS A 164 7.86 1.72 16.63
N PHE A 165 7.68 1.95 15.34
CA PHE A 165 7.45 3.25 14.76
C PHE A 165 5.97 3.40 14.45
N ALA A 166 5.42 4.61 14.60
CA ALA A 166 4.04 4.88 14.20
C ALA A 166 3.92 6.28 13.56
N LEU A 167 3.17 6.36 12.48
CA LEU A 167 2.73 7.59 11.84
C LEU A 167 1.21 7.69 11.98
N ARG A 168 0.72 8.78 12.58
CA ARG A 168 -0.70 9.09 12.63
C ARG A 168 -1.02 10.19 11.63
N PHE A 169 -2.09 10.02 10.90
CA PHE A 169 -2.56 10.96 9.89
C PHE A 169 -4.09 11.00 9.83
N ALA A 170 -4.64 11.91 9.03
CA ALA A 170 -6.07 12.22 9.01
C ALA A 170 -6.61 12.42 10.43
N GLN A 171 -5.85 13.18 11.21
CA GLN A 171 -6.01 13.32 12.66
C GLN A 171 -6.74 14.59 13.04
N ASN A 172 -7.59 14.49 14.05
CA ASN A 172 -8.12 15.58 14.84
C ASN A 172 -8.12 15.20 16.33
N GLU A 173 -8.81 15.96 17.18
CA GLU A 173 -8.86 15.69 18.64
C GLU A 173 -9.43 14.30 18.99
N LYS A 174 -10.27 13.70 18.13
CA LYS A 174 -11.00 12.47 18.42
C LYS A 174 -10.55 11.29 17.56
N PHE A 175 -10.16 11.55 16.32
CA PHE A 175 -9.98 10.53 15.30
C PHE A 175 -8.59 10.57 14.69
N HIS A 176 -8.09 9.42 14.28
CA HIS A 176 -6.86 9.27 13.53
C HIS A 176 -6.81 7.92 12.80
N THR A 177 -5.98 7.84 11.78
CA THR A 177 -5.53 6.58 11.18
C THR A 177 -4.07 6.39 11.57
N GLU A 178 -3.67 5.17 11.91
CA GLU A 178 -2.29 4.83 12.29
C GLU A 178 -1.67 3.87 11.29
N LEU A 179 -0.51 4.22 10.76
CA LEU A 179 0.43 3.32 10.11
C LEU A 179 1.54 2.99 11.11
N SER A 180 1.80 1.72 11.37
CA SER A 180 2.85 1.34 12.31
C SER A 180 3.71 0.20 11.81
N PHE A 181 4.99 0.24 12.14
CA PHE A 181 5.97 -0.78 11.81
C PHE A 181 6.63 -1.33 13.06
N ARG A 182 6.77 -2.64 13.11
CA ARG A 182 7.44 -3.39 14.16
C ARG A 182 8.61 -4.17 13.54
N PRO A 183 9.85 -3.67 13.67
CA PRO A 183 11.00 -4.24 12.98
C PRO A 183 11.30 -5.69 13.38
N TYR A 184 11.16 -6.05 14.66
CA TYR A 184 11.38 -7.43 15.12
C TYR A 184 10.38 -8.45 14.55
N GLU A 185 9.21 -8.01 14.15
CA GLU A 185 8.18 -8.84 13.50
C GLU A 185 8.24 -8.71 11.97
N SER A 186 8.98 -7.71 11.46
CA SER A 186 8.96 -7.28 10.06
C SER A 186 7.54 -7.00 9.56
N VAL A 187 6.68 -6.44 10.40
CA VAL A 187 5.26 -6.23 10.11
C VAL A 187 4.93 -4.75 10.04
N LEU A 188 4.40 -4.34 8.89
CA LEU A 188 3.70 -3.06 8.74
C LEU A 188 2.21 -3.28 8.95
N LYS A 189 1.57 -2.36 9.67
CA LYS A 189 0.13 -2.38 9.93
C LYS A 189 -0.48 -1.02 9.62
N ILE A 190 -1.56 -1.00 8.85
CA ILE A 190 -2.49 0.12 8.79
C ILE A 190 -3.70 -0.17 9.67
N ASP A 191 -4.09 0.81 10.49
CA ASP A 191 -5.17 0.67 11.45
C ASP A 191 -6.06 1.92 11.43
N ARG A 192 -7.32 1.73 11.04
CA ARG A 192 -8.34 2.79 11.02
C ARG A 192 -9.41 2.62 12.10
N LYS A 193 -9.13 1.84 13.14
CA LYS A 193 -10.08 1.63 14.24
C LYS A 193 -10.57 2.93 14.86
N PHE A 194 -9.70 3.93 14.92
CA PHE A 194 -10.00 5.24 15.49
C PHE A 194 -10.21 6.33 14.41
N SER A 195 -10.48 5.97 13.16
CA SER A 195 -10.66 6.93 12.07
C SER A 195 -12.06 7.60 12.03
N GLY A 196 -12.93 7.27 12.95
CA GLY A 196 -14.32 7.76 12.95
C GLY A 196 -15.28 6.92 12.11
N THR A 197 -14.81 5.83 11.49
CA THR A 197 -15.68 4.93 10.74
C THR A 197 -16.47 4.06 11.70
N GLU A 198 -17.78 4.26 11.73
CA GLU A 198 -18.70 3.41 12.49
C GLU A 198 -18.92 2.10 11.73
N ARG A 199 -19.01 0.98 12.46
CA ARG A 199 -19.39 -0.35 11.95
C ARG A 199 -18.50 -0.93 10.84
N ALA A 200 -17.25 -0.54 10.72
CA ALA A 200 -16.35 -1.19 9.78
C ALA A 200 -16.07 -2.64 10.22
N LEU A 201 -16.31 -3.61 9.34
CA LEU A 201 -15.98 -5.03 9.59
C LEU A 201 -14.46 -5.23 9.62
N VAL A 202 -13.75 -4.50 8.77
CA VAL A 202 -12.31 -4.56 8.66
C VAL A 202 -11.71 -3.23 9.07
N HIS A 203 -10.99 -3.23 10.17
CA HIS A 203 -10.35 -2.02 10.72
C HIS A 203 -8.87 -1.95 10.41
N GLN A 204 -8.22 -3.06 10.14
CA GLN A 204 -6.77 -3.12 9.99
C GLN A 204 -6.35 -4.14 8.95
N ARG A 205 -5.20 -3.90 8.37
CA ARG A 205 -4.45 -4.86 7.56
C ARG A 205 -2.99 -4.86 7.99
N ARG A 206 -2.35 -5.99 7.81
CA ARG A 206 -0.93 -6.21 8.10
C ARG A 206 -0.28 -6.87 6.91
N CYS A 207 0.97 -6.52 6.65
CA CYS A 207 1.79 -7.21 5.68
C CYS A 207 3.21 -7.42 6.24
N LEU A 208 3.89 -8.41 5.70
CA LEU A 208 5.32 -8.55 5.91
C LEU A 208 6.08 -7.54 5.06
N VAL A 209 7.08 -6.91 5.65
CA VAL A 209 7.97 -6.00 4.94
C VAL A 209 9.30 -6.72 4.72
N ASN A 210 9.58 -7.01 3.45
CA ASN A 210 10.87 -7.57 3.08
C ASN A 210 11.90 -6.43 3.00
N GLY A 211 13.05 -6.62 3.60
CA GLY A 211 14.12 -5.64 3.56
C GLY A 211 15.01 -5.66 4.79
N ASP A 212 15.96 -4.73 4.83
CA ASP A 212 16.83 -4.55 5.98
C ASP A 212 16.02 -3.93 7.15
N ALA A 213 16.00 -4.61 8.28
CA ALA A 213 15.37 -4.11 9.52
C ALA A 213 15.96 -2.76 10.00
N ASN A 214 17.13 -2.38 9.47
CA ASN A 214 17.84 -1.15 9.81
C ASN A 214 17.37 0.09 9.02
N GLU A 215 16.56 -0.09 7.99
CA GLU A 215 16.04 1.04 7.23
C GLU A 215 14.66 0.72 6.65
N LEU A 216 13.67 1.53 6.99
CA LEU A 216 12.35 1.49 6.39
C LEU A 216 12.14 2.78 5.58
N LYS A 217 11.87 2.63 4.29
CA LYS A 217 11.48 3.75 3.42
C LYS A 217 10.00 3.67 3.15
N LEU A 218 9.32 4.77 3.35
CA LEU A 218 7.89 4.89 3.08
C LEU A 218 7.63 6.10 2.18
N ARG A 219 6.78 5.93 1.17
CA ARG A 219 6.09 7.04 0.53
C ARG A 219 4.61 6.93 0.89
N VAL A 220 4.09 7.93 1.54
CA VAL A 220 2.69 8.00 1.99
C VAL A 220 2.01 9.12 1.22
N ILE A 221 1.02 8.76 0.41
CA ILE A 221 0.26 9.73 -0.37
C ILE A 221 -1.16 9.76 0.18
N LEU A 222 -1.55 10.93 0.68
CA LEU A 222 -2.89 11.21 1.14
C LEU A 222 -3.61 12.04 0.09
N ASP A 223 -4.79 11.62 -0.27
CA ASP A 223 -5.78 12.44 -0.93
C ASP A 223 -6.97 12.61 0.01
N ARG A 224 -7.97 13.39 -0.40
CA ARG A 224 -9.08 13.79 0.49
C ARG A 224 -9.75 12.63 1.21
N PHE A 225 -9.81 11.46 0.62
CA PHE A 225 -10.54 10.30 1.14
C PHE A 225 -9.75 9.00 1.04
N SER A 226 -8.48 9.07 0.70
CA SER A 226 -7.62 7.89 0.56
C SER A 226 -6.24 8.09 1.18
N ALA A 227 -5.62 6.97 1.49
CA ALA A 227 -4.21 6.89 1.87
C ALA A 227 -3.59 5.71 1.13
N GLU A 228 -2.54 5.95 0.38
CA GLU A 228 -1.74 4.90 -0.26
C GLU A 228 -0.32 4.93 0.27
N VAL A 229 0.21 3.76 0.59
CA VAL A 229 1.53 3.60 1.21
C VAL A 229 2.38 2.68 0.35
N PHE A 230 3.53 3.17 -0.07
CA PHE A 230 4.53 2.43 -0.82
C PHE A 230 5.75 2.21 0.07
N ILE A 231 6.31 0.99 0.04
CA ILE A 231 7.32 0.55 1.00
C ILE A 231 8.57 0.14 0.23
N ASN A 232 9.73 0.62 0.65
CA ASN A 232 11.04 0.21 0.12
C ASN A 232 11.10 0.21 -1.42
N HIS A 233 10.54 1.26 -2.05
CA HIS A 233 10.47 1.46 -3.50
C HIS A 233 9.44 0.58 -4.25
N GLY A 234 8.38 0.17 -3.59
CA GLY A 234 7.25 -0.53 -4.23
C GLY A 234 6.99 -1.93 -3.74
#